data_d21d7af200c61bed2f204529b959c19b
#
_entry.id   d21d7af200c61bed2f204529b959c19b
#
_cell.length_a   1.000
_cell.length_b   1.000
_cell.length_c   1.000
_cell.angle_alpha   90.00
_cell.angle_beta   90.00
_cell.angle_gamma   90.00
#
_symmetry.space_group_name_H-M   'P 1'
#
loop_
_entity.id
_entity.type
_entity.pdbx_description
1 polymer ?
#
loop_
_entity_poly.entity_id
_entity_poly.type
_entity_poly.pdbx_seq_one_letter_code
_entity_poly.pdbx_strand_id
1 'polypeptide(L)'
;MCDLAQPAHLRDLRSEFEKDYHRIIGSSSFRRLQDKTQVFALDKSDFIRTRLTHSLEVSSFARSLGQNIGECIMNQGLDAGFTREMQRDICDILQCAGLIHDIGNPPFGHFGEEAIRDWFARKLESLFYKGKPLTQVLTRQMLQDFLYFEGNAQALRQVTKLHFLSDEN
;
A
#
# COMPACT_ATOMS: atom_id res chain seq x y z
N MET A 1 50.84 -5.56 -20.32
CA MET A 1 49.77 -4.63 -19.90
C MET A 1 48.49 -5.42 -20.02
N CYS A 2 47.98 -5.97 -18.91
CA CYS A 2 46.71 -6.68 -18.90
C CYS A 2 45.59 -5.63 -18.78
N ASP A 3 44.78 -5.53 -19.85
CA ASP A 3 43.52 -4.79 -19.79
C ASP A 3 42.62 -5.48 -18.77
N LEU A 4 42.48 -4.87 -17.59
CA LEU A 4 41.43 -5.21 -16.65
C LEU A 4 40.11 -4.70 -17.24
N ALA A 5 39.39 -5.60 -17.94
CA ALA A 5 38.02 -5.37 -18.35
C ALA A 5 37.21 -4.89 -17.13
N GLN A 6 36.58 -3.71 -17.25
CA GLN A 6 35.68 -3.22 -16.21
C GLN A 6 34.66 -4.31 -15.91
N PRO A 7 34.34 -4.57 -14.63
CA PRO A 7 33.33 -5.55 -14.28
C PRO A 7 32.01 -5.12 -14.93
N ALA A 8 31.44 -6.02 -15.73
CA ALA A 8 30.10 -5.84 -16.28
C ALA A 8 29.20 -5.47 -15.09
N HIS A 9 28.53 -4.32 -15.17
CA HIS A 9 27.54 -3.92 -14.18
C HIS A 9 26.64 -5.12 -13.95
N LEU A 10 26.64 -5.66 -12.75
CA LEU A 10 25.74 -6.75 -12.34
C LEU A 10 24.31 -6.25 -12.59
N ARG A 11 23.71 -6.73 -13.66
CA ARG A 11 22.34 -6.38 -14.01
C ARG A 11 21.45 -6.88 -12.88
N ASP A 12 20.66 -6.00 -12.29
CA ASP A 12 19.64 -6.39 -11.31
C ASP A 12 18.67 -7.36 -11.97
N LEU A 13 18.63 -8.58 -11.48
CA LEU A 13 17.80 -9.66 -12.03
C LEU A 13 16.38 -9.67 -11.46
N ARG A 14 16.08 -8.80 -10.49
CA ARG A 14 14.76 -8.69 -9.90
C ARG A 14 13.77 -8.10 -10.89
N SER A 15 12.53 -8.60 -10.90
CA SER A 15 11.43 -7.96 -11.60
C SER A 15 11.13 -6.58 -10.98
N GLU A 16 10.44 -5.71 -11.69
CA GLU A 16 9.99 -4.43 -11.13
C GLU A 16 9.05 -4.64 -9.94
N PHE A 17 8.21 -5.69 -9.98
CA PHE A 17 7.31 -6.04 -8.88
C PHE A 17 8.06 -6.53 -7.63
N GLU A 18 9.15 -7.29 -7.78
CA GLU A 18 10.04 -7.62 -6.67
C GLU A 18 10.72 -6.39 -6.06
N LYS A 19 11.09 -5.42 -6.90
CA LYS A 19 11.61 -4.13 -6.42
C LYS A 19 10.54 -3.35 -5.65
N ASP A 20 9.30 -3.37 -6.11
CA ASP A 20 8.18 -2.72 -5.42
C ASP A 20 7.92 -3.34 -4.05
N TYR A 21 7.99 -4.67 -3.93
CA TYR A 21 7.94 -5.34 -2.63
C TYR A 21 8.96 -4.73 -1.65
N HIS A 22 10.23 -4.60 -2.07
CA HIS A 22 11.28 -4.04 -1.21
C HIS A 22 11.05 -2.55 -0.90
N ARG A 23 10.55 -1.77 -1.85
CA ARG A 23 10.16 -0.35 -1.63
C ARG A 23 9.06 -0.23 -0.58
N ILE A 24 8.03 -1.09 -0.67
CA ILE A 24 6.91 -1.08 0.26
C ILE A 24 7.38 -1.39 1.68
N ILE A 25 8.07 -2.52 1.90
CA ILE A 25 8.52 -2.93 3.25
C ILE A 25 9.55 -1.97 3.84
N GLY A 26 10.32 -1.28 2.99
CA GLY A 26 11.27 -0.23 3.38
C GLY A 26 10.61 1.10 3.74
N SER A 27 9.34 1.32 3.36
CA SER A 27 8.67 2.60 3.54
C SER A 27 8.29 2.88 5.01
N SER A 28 8.31 4.16 5.38
CA SER A 28 7.90 4.59 6.73
C SER A 28 6.41 4.33 6.99
N SER A 29 5.57 4.45 5.96
CA SER A 29 4.14 4.21 6.05
C SER A 29 3.82 2.75 6.36
N PHE A 30 4.53 1.80 5.75
CA PHE A 30 4.39 0.38 6.05
C PHE A 30 4.86 0.05 7.49
N ARG A 31 6.01 0.60 7.92
CA ARG A 31 6.53 0.38 9.28
C ARG A 31 5.59 0.91 10.37
N ARG A 32 4.87 2.01 10.11
CA ARG A 32 3.87 2.56 11.05
C ARG A 32 2.69 1.64 11.31
N LEU A 33 2.45 0.63 10.47
CA LEU A 33 1.42 -0.38 10.72
C LEU A 33 1.69 -1.20 12.00
N GLN A 34 2.95 -1.24 12.48
CA GLN A 34 3.30 -1.91 13.73
C GLN A 34 2.62 -1.26 14.94
N ASP A 35 2.50 0.07 14.93
CA ASP A 35 1.92 0.82 16.06
C ASP A 35 0.39 0.91 15.97
N LYS A 36 -0.21 0.32 14.93
CA LYS A 36 -1.67 0.29 14.74
C LYS A 36 -2.19 -1.11 15.09
N THR A 37 -3.02 -1.18 16.13
CA THR A 37 -3.71 -2.42 16.49
C THR A 37 -4.89 -2.69 15.56
N GLN A 38 -5.20 -3.97 15.34
CA GLN A 38 -6.30 -4.34 14.45
C GLN A 38 -7.64 -4.40 15.19
N VAL A 39 -7.68 -4.85 16.44
CA VAL A 39 -8.92 -5.07 17.19
C VAL A 39 -8.86 -4.53 18.62
N PHE A 40 -7.74 -4.71 19.36
CA PHE A 40 -7.62 -4.33 20.77
C PHE A 40 -6.40 -3.42 21.00
N ALA A 41 -6.66 -2.18 21.45
CA ALA A 41 -5.63 -1.14 21.54
C ALA A 41 -4.68 -1.25 22.75
N LEU A 42 -4.93 -2.10 23.75
CA LEU A 42 -4.26 -2.03 25.07
C LEU A 42 -3.79 -3.37 25.64
N ASP A 43 -3.90 -4.45 24.91
CA ASP A 43 -3.42 -5.75 25.39
C ASP A 43 -1.97 -6.00 24.91
N LYS A 44 -1.10 -6.44 25.80
CA LYS A 44 0.34 -6.72 25.55
C LYS A 44 0.62 -8.20 25.26
N SER A 45 -0.40 -8.97 24.93
CA SER A 45 -0.26 -10.39 24.61
C SER A 45 0.42 -10.58 23.26
N ASP A 46 1.33 -11.55 23.15
CA ASP A 46 2.00 -11.94 21.89
C ASP A 46 1.03 -12.45 20.81
N PHE A 47 -0.22 -12.72 21.18
CA PHE A 47 -1.29 -13.15 20.27
C PHE A 47 -2.02 -11.99 19.59
N ILE A 48 -1.69 -10.73 19.93
CA ILE A 48 -2.35 -9.58 19.32
C ILE A 48 -1.72 -9.27 17.96
N ARG A 49 -2.58 -9.32 16.96
CA ARG A 49 -2.21 -8.91 15.60
C ARG A 49 -2.11 -7.40 15.51
N THR A 50 -0.94 -6.91 15.14
CA THR A 50 -0.78 -5.55 14.63
C THR A 50 -1.24 -5.51 13.17
N ARG A 51 -1.53 -4.33 12.63
CA ARG A 51 -1.81 -4.18 11.20
C ARG A 51 -0.62 -4.61 10.34
N LEU A 52 0.61 -4.49 10.85
CA LEU A 52 1.81 -4.95 10.17
C LEU A 52 1.79 -6.48 10.00
N THR A 53 1.58 -7.22 11.07
CA THR A 53 1.56 -8.70 11.01
C THR A 53 0.39 -9.20 10.17
N HIS A 54 -0.78 -8.54 10.27
CA HIS A 54 -1.91 -8.82 9.41
C HIS A 54 -1.59 -8.61 7.92
N SER A 55 -0.98 -7.48 7.57
CA SER A 55 -0.61 -7.20 6.17
C SER A 55 0.39 -8.21 5.62
N LEU A 56 1.33 -8.70 6.45
CA LEU A 56 2.26 -9.77 6.07
C LEU A 56 1.53 -11.10 5.84
N GLU A 57 0.58 -11.46 6.70
CA GLU A 57 -0.25 -12.66 6.54
C GLU A 57 -1.06 -12.59 5.23
N VAL A 58 -1.78 -11.48 5.00
CA VAL A 58 -2.58 -11.25 3.78
C VAL A 58 -1.69 -11.33 2.53
N SER A 59 -0.52 -10.70 2.57
CA SER A 59 0.47 -10.72 1.49
C SER A 59 0.92 -12.15 1.15
N SER A 60 1.22 -12.96 2.16
CA SER A 60 1.62 -14.37 2.00
C SER A 60 0.49 -15.22 1.39
N PHE A 61 -0.73 -15.07 1.89
CA PHE A 61 -1.89 -15.79 1.36
C PHE A 61 -2.23 -15.37 -0.08
N ALA A 62 -2.17 -14.08 -0.38
CA ALA A 62 -2.43 -13.55 -1.72
C ALA A 62 -1.45 -14.11 -2.75
N ARG A 63 -0.15 -14.16 -2.41
CA ARG A 63 0.88 -14.78 -3.24
C ARG A 63 0.58 -16.28 -3.49
N SER A 64 0.27 -17.02 -2.42
CA SER A 64 -0.03 -18.46 -2.50
C SER A 64 -1.27 -18.74 -3.35
N LEU A 65 -2.30 -17.89 -3.23
CA LEU A 65 -3.51 -17.98 -4.05
C LEU A 65 -3.19 -17.75 -5.52
N GLY A 66 -2.39 -16.72 -5.84
CA GLY A 66 -1.93 -16.44 -7.20
C GLY A 66 -1.16 -17.61 -7.81
N GLN A 67 -0.30 -18.25 -7.01
CA GLN A 67 0.45 -19.43 -7.46
C GLN A 67 -0.49 -20.59 -7.78
N ASN A 68 -1.43 -20.91 -6.90
CA ASN A 68 -2.38 -22.01 -7.11
C ASN A 68 -3.27 -21.77 -8.31
N ILE A 69 -3.79 -20.55 -8.50
CA ILE A 69 -4.60 -20.19 -9.66
C ILE A 69 -3.77 -20.28 -10.95
N GLY A 70 -2.54 -19.77 -10.96
CA GLY A 70 -1.65 -19.84 -12.12
C GLY A 70 -1.31 -21.28 -12.51
N GLU A 71 -1.04 -22.15 -11.54
CA GLU A 71 -0.85 -23.59 -11.80
C GLU A 71 -2.11 -24.22 -12.41
N CYS A 72 -3.29 -23.86 -11.90
CA CYS A 72 -4.55 -24.34 -12.44
C CYS A 72 -4.75 -23.92 -13.91
N ILE A 73 -4.49 -22.66 -14.23
CA ILE A 73 -4.61 -22.11 -15.60
C ILE A 73 -3.70 -22.89 -16.55
N MET A 74 -2.42 -23.11 -16.16
CA MET A 74 -1.46 -23.84 -17.01
C MET A 74 -1.82 -25.32 -17.16
N ASN A 75 -2.15 -26.00 -16.07
CA ASN A 75 -2.42 -27.44 -16.09
C ASN A 75 -3.70 -27.79 -16.84
N GLN A 76 -4.68 -26.90 -16.83
CA GLN A 76 -5.95 -27.10 -17.55
C GLN A 76 -5.95 -26.47 -18.96
N GLY A 77 -4.87 -25.76 -19.32
CA GLY A 77 -4.79 -25.12 -20.63
C GLY A 77 -5.85 -24.04 -20.84
N LEU A 78 -6.27 -23.32 -19.79
CA LEU A 78 -7.35 -22.34 -19.85
C LEU A 78 -6.97 -21.10 -20.66
N ASP A 79 -5.67 -20.78 -20.71
CA ASP A 79 -5.14 -19.69 -21.51
C ASP A 79 -3.79 -20.11 -22.11
N ALA A 80 -3.76 -20.24 -23.45
CA ALA A 80 -2.56 -20.62 -24.19
C ALA A 80 -1.46 -19.52 -24.16
N GLY A 81 -1.82 -18.27 -23.86
CA GLY A 81 -0.89 -17.16 -23.72
C GLY A 81 -0.29 -17.03 -22.32
N PHE A 82 -0.81 -17.75 -21.33
CA PHE A 82 -0.35 -17.65 -19.94
C PHE A 82 1.00 -18.34 -19.74
N THR A 83 1.99 -17.59 -19.27
CA THR A 83 3.36 -18.07 -19.11
C THR A 83 3.77 -18.17 -17.63
N ARG A 84 4.86 -18.92 -17.36
CA ARG A 84 5.49 -18.96 -16.03
C ARG A 84 5.99 -17.59 -15.54
N GLU A 85 6.38 -16.72 -16.46
CA GLU A 85 6.78 -15.37 -16.15
C GLU A 85 5.57 -14.54 -15.69
N MET A 86 4.47 -14.57 -16.43
CA MET A 86 3.22 -13.92 -16.03
C MET A 86 2.71 -14.43 -14.67
N GLN A 87 2.82 -15.74 -14.41
CA GLN A 87 2.47 -16.30 -13.09
C GLN A 87 3.30 -15.66 -11.97
N ARG A 88 4.61 -15.54 -12.16
CA ARG A 88 5.50 -14.92 -11.16
C ARG A 88 5.12 -13.46 -10.92
N ASP A 89 4.94 -12.71 -12.00
CA ASP A 89 4.55 -11.30 -11.92
C ASP A 89 3.21 -11.12 -11.19
N ILE A 90 2.21 -11.94 -11.49
CA ILE A 90 0.92 -11.92 -10.80
C ILE A 90 1.09 -12.25 -9.31
N CYS A 91 1.91 -13.25 -8.96
CA CYS A 91 2.18 -13.57 -7.56
C CYS A 91 2.83 -12.38 -6.82
N ASP A 92 3.79 -11.71 -7.44
CA ASP A 92 4.49 -10.57 -6.86
C ASP A 92 3.55 -9.35 -6.73
N ILE A 93 2.70 -9.09 -7.73
CA ILE A 93 1.66 -8.05 -7.69
C ILE A 93 0.69 -8.32 -6.53
N LEU A 94 0.18 -9.55 -6.41
CA LEU A 94 -0.75 -9.93 -5.34
C LEU A 94 -0.08 -9.83 -3.97
N GLN A 95 1.20 -10.18 -3.86
CA GLN A 95 2.00 -10.03 -2.66
C GLN A 95 2.08 -8.55 -2.25
N CYS A 96 2.42 -7.66 -3.18
CA CYS A 96 2.48 -6.21 -2.96
C CYS A 96 1.10 -5.65 -2.58
N ALA A 97 0.04 -6.05 -3.27
CA ALA A 97 -1.33 -5.64 -2.97
C ALA A 97 -1.72 -5.99 -1.53
N GLY A 98 -1.37 -7.21 -1.07
CA GLY A 98 -1.58 -7.64 0.31
C GLY A 98 -0.82 -6.79 1.33
N LEU A 99 0.40 -6.31 1.01
CA LEU A 99 1.15 -5.42 1.91
C LEU A 99 0.50 -4.05 2.07
N ILE A 100 -0.02 -3.49 0.99
CA ILE A 100 -0.49 -2.09 0.97
C ILE A 100 -1.96 -1.90 1.34
N HIS A 101 -2.76 -2.97 1.42
CA HIS A 101 -4.21 -2.86 1.57
C HIS A 101 -4.66 -2.04 2.79
N ASP A 102 -3.89 -2.10 3.88
CA ASP A 102 -4.19 -1.43 5.16
C ASP A 102 -3.36 -0.14 5.41
N ILE A 103 -2.43 0.21 4.50
CA ILE A 103 -1.44 1.28 4.72
C ILE A 103 -2.10 2.66 4.86
N GLY A 104 -3.23 2.88 4.19
CA GLY A 104 -3.99 4.13 4.20
C GLY A 104 -5.04 4.24 5.30
N ASN A 105 -5.31 3.16 6.02
CA ASN A 105 -6.33 3.16 7.06
C ASN A 105 -5.92 4.07 8.23
N PRO A 106 -6.86 4.92 8.73
CA PRO A 106 -6.63 5.72 9.93
C PRO A 106 -6.61 4.82 11.18
N PRO A 107 -6.19 5.34 12.34
CA PRO A 107 -6.43 4.68 13.62
C PRO A 107 -7.91 4.30 13.74
N PHE A 108 -8.18 3.11 14.28
CA PHE A 108 -9.52 2.52 14.43
C PHE A 108 -10.22 2.11 13.12
N GLY A 109 -9.49 2.04 11.99
CA GLY A 109 -9.99 1.53 10.71
C GLY A 109 -11.25 2.27 10.22
N HIS A 110 -12.30 1.53 9.84
CA HIS A 110 -13.54 2.09 9.31
C HIS A 110 -14.27 3.03 10.27
N PHE A 111 -14.20 2.76 11.58
CA PHE A 111 -14.73 3.70 12.57
C PHE A 111 -13.99 5.03 12.56
N GLY A 112 -12.67 4.99 12.40
CA GLY A 112 -11.86 6.20 12.23
C GLY A 112 -12.18 6.95 10.95
N GLU A 113 -12.44 6.26 9.84
CA GLU A 113 -12.88 6.88 8.58
C GLU A 113 -14.22 7.61 8.75
N GLU A 114 -15.18 6.94 9.39
CA GLU A 114 -16.49 7.52 9.65
C GLU A 114 -16.37 8.76 10.53
N ALA A 115 -15.59 8.70 11.60
CA ALA A 115 -15.35 9.85 12.48
C ALA A 115 -14.71 11.03 11.75
N ILE A 116 -13.77 10.78 10.83
CA ILE A 116 -13.15 11.80 9.99
C ILE A 116 -14.19 12.45 9.08
N ARG A 117 -14.96 11.64 8.34
CA ARG A 117 -16.03 12.13 7.44
C ARG A 117 -17.05 12.97 8.18
N ASP A 118 -17.55 12.47 9.30
CA ASP A 118 -18.54 13.15 10.13
C ASP A 118 -18.02 14.47 10.69
N TRP A 119 -16.77 14.50 11.10
CA TRP A 119 -16.18 15.73 11.63
C TRP A 119 -16.08 16.79 10.53
N PHE A 120 -15.56 16.42 9.34
CA PHE A 120 -15.46 17.36 8.23
C PHE A 120 -16.84 17.78 7.70
N ALA A 121 -17.82 16.88 7.61
CA ALA A 121 -19.18 17.23 7.23
C ALA A 121 -19.79 18.32 8.11
N ARG A 122 -19.46 18.32 9.40
CA ARG A 122 -19.97 19.32 10.37
C ARG A 122 -19.13 20.59 10.46
N LYS A 123 -17.85 20.53 10.16
CA LYS A 123 -16.90 21.62 10.48
C LYS A 123 -16.26 22.29 9.29
N LEU A 124 -16.28 21.69 8.10
CA LEU A 124 -15.53 22.15 6.93
C LEU A 124 -15.81 23.63 6.59
N GLU A 125 -17.06 24.06 6.65
CA GLU A 125 -17.46 25.44 6.35
C GLU A 125 -16.98 26.46 7.40
N SER A 126 -16.74 26.01 8.63
CA SER A 126 -16.28 26.85 9.73
C SER A 126 -14.76 26.91 9.86
N LEU A 127 -14.02 26.21 9.03
CA LEU A 127 -12.56 26.17 9.07
C LEU A 127 -11.93 27.30 8.27
N PHE A 128 -10.88 27.89 8.81
CA PHE A 128 -10.10 28.94 8.17
C PHE A 128 -8.62 28.55 8.05
N TYR A 129 -8.02 28.95 6.95
CA TYR A 129 -6.58 28.85 6.72
C TYR A 129 -6.03 30.22 6.32
N LYS A 130 -5.11 30.76 7.09
CA LYS A 130 -4.54 32.10 6.89
C LYS A 130 -5.59 33.20 6.67
N GLY A 131 -6.67 33.17 7.48
CA GLY A 131 -7.74 34.17 7.45
C GLY A 131 -8.77 34.00 6.33
N LYS A 132 -8.66 32.98 5.48
CA LYS A 132 -9.63 32.66 4.44
C LYS A 132 -10.42 31.39 4.78
N PRO A 133 -11.72 31.31 4.48
CA PRO A 133 -12.48 30.06 4.62
C PRO A 133 -11.78 28.93 3.88
N LEU A 134 -11.68 27.75 4.48
CA LEU A 134 -11.02 26.60 3.88
C LEU A 134 -11.67 26.18 2.54
N THR A 135 -12.99 26.37 2.44
CA THR A 135 -13.78 26.15 1.21
C THR A 135 -13.38 27.04 0.03
N GLN A 136 -12.72 28.19 0.28
CA GLN A 136 -12.20 29.08 -0.77
C GLN A 136 -10.73 28.79 -1.10
N VAL A 137 -10.01 28.06 -0.25
CA VAL A 137 -8.60 27.74 -0.43
C VAL A 137 -8.43 26.40 -1.15
N LEU A 138 -9.28 25.43 -0.83
CA LEU A 138 -9.24 24.09 -1.38
C LEU A 138 -10.02 24.00 -2.70
N THR A 139 -9.53 23.15 -3.61
CA THR A 139 -10.30 22.80 -4.82
C THR A 139 -11.51 21.94 -4.44
N ARG A 140 -12.50 21.87 -5.35
CA ARG A 140 -13.67 20.99 -5.16
C ARG A 140 -13.25 19.54 -4.87
N GLN A 141 -12.23 19.03 -5.56
CA GLN A 141 -11.73 17.67 -5.34
C GLN A 141 -11.17 17.50 -3.92
N MET A 142 -10.35 18.45 -3.44
CA MET A 142 -9.80 18.40 -2.08
C MET A 142 -10.90 18.44 -1.01
N LEU A 143 -11.96 19.20 -1.21
CA LEU A 143 -13.11 19.21 -0.30
C LEU A 143 -13.83 17.87 -0.27
N GLN A 144 -14.01 17.23 -1.44
CA GLN A 144 -14.59 15.89 -1.54
C GLN A 144 -13.70 14.83 -0.86
N ASP A 145 -12.37 14.93 -0.96
CA ASP A 145 -11.44 14.02 -0.32
C ASP A 145 -11.58 13.99 1.22
N PHE A 146 -12.00 15.10 1.83
CA PHE A 146 -12.31 15.16 3.26
C PHE A 146 -13.68 14.58 3.59
N LEU A 147 -14.69 14.88 2.78
CA LEU A 147 -16.07 14.43 3.00
C LEU A 147 -16.28 12.94 2.71
N TYR A 148 -15.46 12.38 1.82
CA TYR A 148 -15.50 10.98 1.41
C TYR A 148 -14.17 10.28 1.71
N PHE A 149 -13.57 10.60 2.87
CA PHE A 149 -12.31 9.97 3.28
C PHE A 149 -12.44 8.45 3.28
N GLU A 150 -11.49 7.75 2.64
CA GLU A 150 -11.54 6.31 2.47
C GLU A 150 -10.10 5.74 2.47
N GLY A 151 -9.85 4.70 3.29
CA GLY A 151 -8.53 4.14 3.54
C GLY A 151 -7.83 3.60 2.30
N ASN A 152 -8.55 2.87 1.43
CA ASN A 152 -7.95 2.30 0.22
C ASN A 152 -7.53 3.39 -0.78
N ALA A 153 -8.34 4.46 -0.91
CA ALA A 153 -7.98 5.62 -1.71
C ALA A 153 -6.72 6.32 -1.15
N GLN A 154 -6.61 6.42 0.18
CA GLN A 154 -5.41 6.95 0.82
C GLN A 154 -4.21 6.02 0.68
N ALA A 155 -4.39 4.70 0.70
CA ALA A 155 -3.33 3.74 0.43
C ALA A 155 -2.74 3.95 -0.97
N LEU A 156 -3.59 4.00 -2.00
CA LEU A 156 -3.16 4.27 -3.37
C LEU A 156 -2.43 5.62 -3.48
N ARG A 157 -2.96 6.67 -2.85
CA ARG A 157 -2.32 7.98 -2.84
C ARG A 157 -0.94 7.95 -2.19
N GLN A 158 -0.78 7.25 -1.07
CA GLN A 158 0.50 7.14 -0.38
C GLN A 158 1.55 6.47 -1.26
N VAL A 159 1.24 5.31 -1.84
CA VAL A 159 2.22 4.54 -2.62
C VAL A 159 2.51 5.13 -4.01
N THR A 160 1.56 5.89 -4.60
CA THR A 160 1.74 6.42 -5.96
C THR A 160 2.18 7.89 -6.02
N LYS A 161 1.94 8.67 -4.97
CA LYS A 161 2.21 10.12 -4.99
C LYS A 161 3.13 10.59 -3.87
N LEU A 162 2.97 10.09 -2.64
CA LEU A 162 3.68 10.67 -1.50
C LEU A 162 5.07 10.09 -1.30
N HIS A 163 5.31 8.84 -1.68
CA HIS A 163 6.62 8.21 -1.55
C HIS A 163 7.62 8.64 -2.64
N PHE A 164 7.14 9.16 -3.77
CA PHE A 164 8.01 9.64 -4.86
C PHE A 164 8.50 11.07 -4.68
N LEU A 165 8.00 11.81 -3.70
CA LEU A 165 8.42 13.20 -3.46
C LEU A 165 9.75 13.32 -2.68
N SER A 166 10.34 12.22 -2.23
CA SER A 166 11.58 12.22 -1.43
C SER A 166 12.85 11.97 -2.25
N ASP A 167 12.75 11.61 -3.51
CA ASP A 167 13.90 11.27 -4.36
C ASP A 167 14.41 12.44 -5.23
N GLU A 168 13.85 13.65 -5.06
CA GLU A 168 14.26 14.87 -5.77
C GLU A 168 15.06 15.86 -4.90
N ASN A 169 15.88 15.37 -3.94
CA ASN A 169 16.83 16.22 -3.20
C ASN A 169 18.25 15.65 -3.26
#